data_b52a7f1962e20ede906aa0471187d872
#
_entry.id   b52a7f1962e20ede906aa0471187d872
#
_cell.length_a   1.000
_cell.length_b   1.000
_cell.length_c   1.000
_cell.angle_alpha   90.00
_cell.angle_beta   90.00
_cell.angle_gamma   90.00
#
_symmetry.space_group_name_H-M   'P 1'
#
loop_
_entity.id
_entity.type
_entity.pdbx_description
1 polymer ?
#
loop_
_entity_poly.entity_id
_entity_poly.type
_entity_poly.pdbx_seq_one_letter_code
_entity_poly.pdbx_strand_id
1 'polypeptide(L)'
;MRLLLLLSACLLPATVLAVPPPILDMHLHARAAKYAGDDPPPMCTPFQAMPLSDPRSGVQAGMEFANPPCDRPVMPARTDDQVMNDTISAMKRWNIIGVVSGEPDRVARWATAAPDRILQAVDYRLPGAPGSRHVGDRSMDELRRLHTAGRLTVLGEVMAQYQGVPLDDGRLTPLWALAEELDVPVAVHLGPGEPGQPYAGGGYRVALGDPLQLEAVLVRHPKLRVSVMHAGYPLAERMRALMFSYPQVYADIGGIVYTEPKASFHSFLRELVEAGYGDRILFGSDQMIWPGVIDAAVATIQEATYLDEEQKRNIFYNNAARFLRLDEATRRKHKALR
;
A
#
# COMPACT_ATOMS: atom_id res chain seq x y z
N MET A 1 2.53 73.14 -19.71
CA MET A 1 1.89 71.90 -20.21
C MET A 1 2.53 70.73 -19.47
N ARG A 2 1.89 70.23 -18.38
CA ARG A 2 2.41 69.10 -17.58
C ARG A 2 1.69 67.82 -18.02
N LEU A 3 2.45 66.88 -18.54
CA LEU A 3 1.98 65.58 -18.99
C LEU A 3 1.86 64.68 -17.76
N LEU A 4 0.63 64.26 -17.39
CA LEU A 4 0.38 63.23 -16.37
C LEU A 4 0.50 61.86 -17.07
N LEU A 5 1.50 61.08 -16.67
CA LEU A 5 1.60 59.65 -17.00
C LEU A 5 0.74 58.88 -16.03
N LEU A 6 -0.38 58.32 -16.52
CA LEU A 6 -1.18 57.35 -15.80
C LEU A 6 -0.50 55.96 -15.90
N LEU A 7 0.12 55.51 -14.81
CA LEU A 7 0.55 54.11 -14.68
C LEU A 7 -0.67 53.23 -14.44
N SER A 8 -1.06 52.49 -15.45
CA SER A 8 -2.07 51.40 -15.32
C SER A 8 -1.40 50.19 -14.70
N ALA A 9 -1.63 49.91 -13.44
CA ALA A 9 -1.19 48.66 -12.79
C ALA A 9 -2.06 47.48 -13.26
N CYS A 10 -1.53 46.66 -14.15
CA CYS A 10 -2.16 45.37 -14.48
C CYS A 10 -2.08 44.43 -13.27
N LEU A 11 -3.17 44.29 -12.54
CA LEU A 11 -3.36 43.22 -11.56
C LEU A 11 -3.50 41.90 -12.33
N LEU A 12 -2.43 41.10 -12.40
CA LEU A 12 -2.53 39.72 -12.84
C LEU A 12 -3.34 38.95 -11.83
N PRO A 13 -4.38 38.20 -12.26
CA PRO A 13 -5.12 37.35 -11.34
C PRO A 13 -4.18 36.29 -10.77
N ALA A 14 -4.08 36.21 -9.45
CA ALA A 14 -3.41 35.13 -8.77
C ALA A 14 -4.16 33.82 -9.15
N THR A 15 -3.54 32.99 -9.95
CA THR A 15 -4.03 31.63 -10.21
C THR A 15 -4.00 30.87 -8.89
N VAL A 16 -5.15 30.74 -8.23
CA VAL A 16 -5.31 29.82 -7.13
C VAL A 16 -5.09 28.42 -7.73
N LEU A 17 -3.95 27.83 -7.43
CA LEU A 17 -3.70 26.43 -7.80
C LEU A 17 -4.80 25.59 -7.14
N ALA A 18 -5.63 24.97 -7.97
CA ALA A 18 -6.69 24.09 -7.47
C ALA A 18 -6.05 22.93 -6.70
N VAL A 19 -6.54 22.67 -5.49
CA VAL A 19 -6.10 21.52 -4.68
C VAL A 19 -6.38 20.25 -5.49
N PRO A 20 -5.40 19.33 -5.64
CA PRO A 20 -5.63 18.08 -6.34
C PRO A 20 -6.80 17.30 -5.72
N PRO A 21 -7.59 16.56 -6.51
CA PRO A 21 -8.60 15.66 -5.96
C PRO A 21 -7.99 14.71 -4.93
N PRO A 22 -8.70 14.36 -3.84
CA PRO A 22 -8.13 13.52 -2.80
C PRO A 22 -7.79 12.12 -3.32
N ILE A 23 -6.70 11.54 -2.81
CA ILE A 23 -6.29 10.16 -3.03
C ILE A 23 -6.45 9.40 -1.72
N LEU A 24 -6.98 8.18 -1.76
CA LEU A 24 -6.93 7.22 -0.66
C LEU A 24 -5.81 6.22 -0.97
N ASP A 25 -4.69 6.35 -0.26
CA ASP A 25 -3.60 5.39 -0.30
C ASP A 25 -3.88 4.28 0.73
N MET A 26 -4.16 3.08 0.24
CA MET A 26 -4.57 1.96 1.07
C MET A 26 -3.39 1.17 1.64
N HIS A 27 -2.14 1.58 1.33
CA HIS A 27 -0.95 0.81 1.66
C HIS A 27 0.22 1.73 1.99
N LEU A 28 0.28 2.16 3.23
CA LEU A 28 1.38 2.97 3.77
C LEU A 28 1.90 2.36 5.08
N HIS A 29 3.20 2.50 5.32
CA HIS A 29 3.84 1.96 6.50
C HIS A 29 4.53 3.02 7.35
N ALA A 30 4.23 3.05 8.63
CA ALA A 30 5.01 3.78 9.63
C ALA A 30 6.20 2.92 10.09
N ARG A 31 7.23 2.78 9.25
CA ARG A 31 8.43 2.00 9.57
C ARG A 31 9.49 2.83 10.29
N ALA A 32 10.38 2.15 11.03
CA ALA A 32 11.61 2.77 11.52
C ALA A 32 12.57 3.01 10.35
N ALA A 33 13.37 4.06 10.41
CA ALA A 33 14.37 4.37 9.37
C ALA A 33 15.35 3.21 9.11
N LYS A 34 15.62 2.40 10.15
CA LYS A 34 16.49 1.21 10.07
C LYS A 34 15.75 -0.08 9.65
N TYR A 35 14.54 0.03 9.11
CA TYR A 35 13.77 -1.13 8.69
C TYR A 35 14.51 -2.02 7.70
N ALA A 36 15.21 -1.43 6.74
CA ALA A 36 16.04 -2.13 5.76
C ALA A 36 17.53 -2.18 6.12
N GLY A 37 17.85 -2.16 7.42
CA GLY A 37 19.22 -2.18 7.94
C GLY A 37 19.72 -0.83 8.44
N ASP A 38 20.97 -0.79 8.92
CA ASP A 38 21.55 0.43 9.48
C ASP A 38 21.88 1.50 8.42
N ASP A 39 22.17 1.09 7.20
CA ASP A 39 22.43 1.96 6.05
C ASP A 39 21.61 1.51 4.84
N PRO A 40 20.29 1.78 4.82
CA PRO A 40 19.42 1.35 3.74
C PRO A 40 19.86 1.98 2.41
N PRO A 41 19.88 1.19 1.32
CA PRO A 41 20.33 1.67 0.02
C PRO A 41 19.33 2.63 -0.62
N PRO A 42 19.78 3.50 -1.53
CA PRO A 42 18.90 4.21 -2.45
C PRO A 42 18.18 3.22 -3.37
N MET A 43 16.95 3.56 -3.79
CA MET A 43 16.12 2.72 -4.65
C MET A 43 16.09 3.28 -6.07
N CYS A 44 16.52 2.48 -7.04
CA CYS A 44 16.30 2.75 -8.46
C CYS A 44 15.00 2.11 -8.91
N THR A 45 14.00 2.92 -9.24
CA THR A 45 12.66 2.45 -9.58
C THR A 45 12.11 3.18 -10.82
N PRO A 46 11.35 2.49 -11.72
CA PRO A 46 11.07 1.06 -11.75
C PRO A 46 12.32 0.22 -12.08
N PHE A 47 12.33 -1.03 -11.67
CA PHE A 47 13.42 -1.95 -11.99
C PHE A 47 13.49 -2.18 -13.50
N GLN A 48 14.71 -2.22 -14.04
CA GLN A 48 14.94 -2.48 -15.47
C GLN A 48 15.21 -3.95 -15.75
N ALA A 49 15.74 -4.67 -14.77
CA ALA A 49 16.04 -6.11 -14.83
C ALA A 49 15.87 -6.72 -13.45
N MET A 50 15.46 -7.97 -13.42
CA MET A 50 15.42 -8.73 -12.16
C MET A 50 16.82 -9.26 -11.81
N PRO A 51 17.16 -9.36 -10.51
CA PRO A 51 18.50 -9.78 -10.08
C PRO A 51 18.79 -11.20 -10.51
N LEU A 52 20.06 -11.43 -10.88
CA LEU A 52 20.60 -12.75 -11.15
C LEU A 52 21.47 -13.18 -9.97
N SER A 53 21.38 -14.45 -9.59
CA SER A 53 22.21 -15.02 -8.53
C SER A 53 22.84 -16.35 -8.96
N ASP A 54 24.14 -16.49 -8.74
CA ASP A 54 24.81 -17.78 -8.86
C ASP A 54 24.76 -18.48 -7.48
N PRO A 55 24.05 -19.61 -7.35
CA PRO A 55 23.94 -20.30 -6.07
C PRO A 55 25.28 -20.78 -5.48
N ARG A 56 26.34 -20.85 -6.31
CA ARG A 56 27.70 -21.15 -5.85
C ARG A 56 28.35 -20.02 -5.06
N SER A 57 27.87 -18.79 -5.28
CA SER A 57 28.34 -17.60 -4.54
C SER A 57 27.56 -17.37 -3.22
N GLY A 58 26.71 -18.34 -2.86
CA GLY A 58 25.76 -18.20 -1.76
C GLY A 58 24.44 -17.62 -2.23
N VAL A 59 23.38 -17.87 -1.43
CA VAL A 59 22.05 -17.35 -1.74
C VAL A 59 21.91 -15.99 -1.06
N GLN A 60 21.67 -14.96 -1.87
CA GLN A 60 21.30 -13.64 -1.39
C GLN A 60 19.76 -13.54 -1.36
N ALA A 61 19.21 -13.12 -0.22
CA ALA A 61 17.81 -12.77 -0.09
C ALA A 61 17.67 -11.25 -0.07
N GLY A 62 16.65 -10.76 -0.76
CA GLY A 62 16.37 -9.34 -0.89
C GLY A 62 16.65 -8.80 -2.28
N MET A 63 16.19 -7.57 -2.52
CA MET A 63 16.38 -6.88 -3.79
C MET A 63 17.57 -5.93 -3.70
N GLU A 64 18.39 -5.90 -4.75
CA GLU A 64 19.38 -4.85 -4.92
C GLU A 64 18.69 -3.59 -5.48
N PHE A 65 18.12 -2.77 -4.60
CA PHE A 65 17.36 -1.57 -4.98
C PHE A 65 18.15 -0.54 -5.80
N ALA A 66 19.47 -0.60 -5.76
CA ALA A 66 20.35 0.28 -6.54
C ALA A 66 20.89 -0.37 -7.82
N ASN A 67 20.50 -1.60 -8.15
CA ASN A 67 21.02 -2.32 -9.31
C ASN A 67 19.91 -2.61 -10.35
N PRO A 68 20.09 -2.15 -11.61
CA PRO A 68 21.19 -1.34 -12.07
C PRO A 68 21.14 0.08 -11.49
N PRO A 69 22.31 0.74 -11.32
CA PRO A 69 22.35 2.12 -10.83
C PRO A 69 21.60 3.05 -11.78
N CYS A 70 20.97 4.08 -11.26
CA CYS A 70 20.21 5.08 -12.01
C CYS A 70 20.65 6.51 -11.64
N ASP A 71 20.39 7.48 -12.54
CA ASP A 71 20.81 8.85 -12.33
C ASP A 71 20.07 9.55 -11.18
N ARG A 72 18.86 9.13 -10.88
CA ARG A 72 18.00 9.76 -9.87
C ARG A 72 17.32 8.70 -9.00
N PRO A 73 18.06 8.10 -8.06
CA PRO A 73 17.48 7.13 -7.13
C PRO A 73 16.57 7.82 -6.12
N VAL A 74 15.57 7.09 -5.64
CA VAL A 74 14.79 7.49 -4.47
C VAL A 74 15.63 7.25 -3.23
N MET A 75 15.90 8.31 -2.48
CA MET A 75 16.72 8.23 -1.27
C MET A 75 15.89 7.76 -0.08
N PRO A 76 16.43 6.86 0.77
CA PRO A 76 15.78 6.48 2.01
C PRO A 76 15.87 7.61 3.04
N ALA A 77 14.86 7.73 3.88
CA ALA A 77 14.93 8.56 5.06
C ALA A 77 15.91 7.96 6.09
N ARG A 78 16.67 8.80 6.78
CA ARG A 78 17.77 8.39 7.68
C ARG A 78 17.37 8.39 9.17
N THR A 79 16.23 8.99 9.51
CA THR A 79 15.71 9.03 10.88
C THR A 79 14.21 8.74 10.86
N ASP A 80 13.68 8.24 11.98
CA ASP A 80 12.23 7.99 12.14
C ASP A 80 11.39 9.26 11.92
N ASP A 81 11.90 10.42 12.34
CA ASP A 81 11.26 11.71 12.13
C ASP A 81 11.26 12.09 10.65
N GLN A 82 12.33 11.80 9.94
CA GLN A 82 12.40 12.05 8.51
C GLN A 82 11.43 11.14 7.74
N VAL A 83 11.35 9.84 8.08
CA VAL A 83 10.35 8.93 7.46
C VAL A 83 8.95 9.52 7.62
N MET A 84 8.58 9.91 8.83
CA MET A 84 7.26 10.50 9.10
C MET A 84 7.04 11.82 8.35
N ASN A 85 7.96 12.77 8.50
CA ASN A 85 7.76 14.13 7.99
C ASN A 85 7.77 14.18 6.46
N ASP A 86 8.66 13.44 5.80
CA ASP A 86 8.75 13.40 4.34
C ASP A 86 7.55 12.67 3.74
N THR A 87 7.08 11.58 4.39
CA THR A 87 5.84 10.89 3.98
C THR A 87 4.62 11.82 4.11
N ILE A 88 4.44 12.49 5.26
CA ILE A 88 3.34 13.44 5.45
C ILE A 88 3.43 14.61 4.45
N SER A 89 4.65 15.06 4.13
CA SER A 89 4.86 16.10 3.13
C SER A 89 4.44 15.63 1.72
N ALA A 90 4.76 14.40 1.34
CA ALA A 90 4.31 13.80 0.10
C ALA A 90 2.77 13.64 0.08
N MET A 91 2.18 13.18 1.19
CA MET A 91 0.72 13.09 1.33
C MET A 91 0.03 14.45 1.14
N LYS A 92 0.58 15.51 1.71
CA LYS A 92 0.05 16.88 1.52
C LYS A 92 0.14 17.33 0.07
N ARG A 93 1.27 17.09 -0.59
CA ARG A 93 1.51 17.44 -1.98
C ARG A 93 0.48 16.85 -2.94
N TRP A 94 0.12 15.59 -2.72
CA TRP A 94 -0.80 14.82 -3.57
C TRP A 94 -2.23 14.77 -3.01
N ASN A 95 -2.51 15.49 -1.92
CA ASN A 95 -3.80 15.43 -1.19
C ASN A 95 -4.19 13.98 -0.83
N ILE A 96 -3.24 13.22 -0.27
CA ILE A 96 -3.43 11.83 0.15
C ILE A 96 -4.00 11.77 1.55
N ILE A 97 -4.97 10.88 1.75
CA ILE A 97 -5.37 10.29 3.02
C ILE A 97 -4.87 8.84 2.97
N GLY A 98 -4.10 8.40 3.95
CA GLY A 98 -3.44 7.10 3.94
C GLY A 98 -3.91 6.15 5.03
N VAL A 99 -4.13 4.90 4.66
CA VAL A 99 -4.21 3.78 5.61
C VAL A 99 -2.78 3.42 5.98
N VAL A 100 -2.39 3.73 7.21
CA VAL A 100 -1.02 3.59 7.70
C VAL A 100 -0.93 2.48 8.72
N SER A 101 -0.17 1.45 8.41
CA SER A 101 0.11 0.32 9.29
C SER A 101 1.51 0.38 9.91
N GLY A 102 1.71 -0.39 10.96
CA GLY A 102 2.97 -0.49 11.69
C GLY A 102 2.77 -0.69 13.18
N GLU A 103 3.81 -0.39 13.97
CA GLU A 103 3.71 -0.41 15.42
C GLU A 103 2.70 0.64 15.91
N PRO A 104 1.72 0.27 16.77
CA PRO A 104 0.59 1.13 17.13
C PRO A 104 0.99 2.50 17.69
N ASP A 105 2.07 2.58 18.46
CA ASP A 105 2.52 3.86 19.04
C ASP A 105 3.15 4.76 17.97
N ARG A 106 3.87 4.17 17.00
CA ARG A 106 4.42 4.90 15.86
C ARG A 106 3.30 5.43 14.95
N VAL A 107 2.31 4.58 14.65
CA VAL A 107 1.13 4.99 13.86
C VAL A 107 0.34 6.08 14.58
N ALA A 108 0.16 5.97 15.91
CA ALA A 108 -0.51 7.00 16.71
C ALA A 108 0.24 8.35 16.67
N ARG A 109 1.57 8.31 16.70
CA ARG A 109 2.42 9.50 16.54
C ARG A 109 2.18 10.17 15.18
N TRP A 110 2.13 9.40 14.10
CA TRP A 110 1.83 9.92 12.76
C TRP A 110 0.42 10.51 12.68
N ALA A 111 -0.57 9.83 13.28
CA ALA A 111 -1.94 10.32 13.35
C ALA A 111 -2.05 11.62 14.16
N THR A 112 -1.23 11.81 15.19
CA THR A 112 -1.14 13.07 15.92
C THR A 112 -0.53 14.18 15.06
N ALA A 113 0.47 13.86 14.24
CA ALA A 113 1.14 14.83 13.36
C ALA A 113 0.27 15.24 12.14
N ALA A 114 -0.62 14.34 11.69
CA ALA A 114 -1.51 14.59 10.54
C ALA A 114 -2.90 13.95 10.74
N PRO A 115 -3.71 14.43 11.69
CA PRO A 115 -4.95 13.79 12.15
C PRO A 115 -6.02 13.68 11.06
N ASP A 116 -6.01 14.55 10.06
CA ASP A 116 -6.97 14.54 8.97
C ASP A 116 -6.52 13.67 7.78
N ARG A 117 -5.31 13.08 7.85
CA ARG A 117 -4.70 12.33 6.75
C ARG A 117 -4.36 10.88 7.08
N ILE A 118 -4.31 10.51 8.36
CA ILE A 118 -3.89 9.17 8.78
C ILE A 118 -5.10 8.36 9.25
N LEU A 119 -5.41 7.30 8.53
CA LEU A 119 -6.30 6.23 8.94
C LEU A 119 -5.45 5.12 9.54
N GLN A 120 -5.59 4.89 10.85
CA GLN A 120 -4.72 3.95 11.56
C GLN A 120 -5.06 2.51 11.22
N ALA A 121 -4.04 1.72 10.89
CA ALA A 121 -4.11 0.29 10.61
C ALA A 121 -3.04 -0.45 11.41
N VAL A 122 -3.09 -1.77 11.42
CA VAL A 122 -2.20 -2.60 12.22
C VAL A 122 -1.71 -3.79 11.42
N ASP A 123 -0.40 -3.91 11.26
CA ASP A 123 0.23 -5.12 10.73
C ASP A 123 -0.05 -6.31 11.64
N TYR A 124 -0.23 -7.48 11.05
CA TYR A 124 -0.43 -8.70 11.79
C TYR A 124 0.52 -9.81 11.39
N ARG A 125 1.02 -10.47 12.39
CA ARG A 125 1.80 -11.70 12.29
C ARG A 125 1.26 -12.71 13.28
N LEU A 126 1.31 -13.98 12.86
CA LEU A 126 0.89 -15.06 13.73
C LEU A 126 1.89 -15.22 14.89
N PRO A 127 1.46 -15.05 16.13
CA PRO A 127 2.32 -15.22 17.30
C PRO A 127 2.99 -16.59 17.34
N GLY A 128 4.28 -16.61 17.68
CA GLY A 128 5.08 -17.84 17.79
C GLY A 128 5.46 -18.52 16.47
N ALA A 129 5.03 -18.00 15.32
CA ALA A 129 5.50 -18.48 14.03
C ALA A 129 6.84 -17.83 13.64
N PRO A 130 7.72 -18.52 12.89
CA PRO A 130 8.99 -17.94 12.45
C PRO A 130 8.78 -16.72 11.54
N GLY A 131 9.84 -15.95 11.34
CA GLY A 131 9.86 -14.88 10.35
C GLY A 131 10.10 -13.49 10.90
N SER A 132 9.87 -12.42 10.13
CA SER A 132 10.38 -11.07 10.23
C SER A 132 10.38 -10.46 11.65
N ARG A 133 11.40 -9.69 11.96
CA ARG A 133 11.68 -9.10 13.28
C ARG A 133 10.98 -7.76 13.54
N HIS A 134 10.16 -7.27 12.59
CA HIS A 134 9.76 -5.86 12.55
C HIS A 134 8.29 -5.59 12.93
N VAL A 135 7.52 -6.63 13.23
CA VAL A 135 6.12 -6.53 13.63
C VAL A 135 5.91 -7.34 14.90
N GLY A 136 5.37 -6.71 15.92
CA GLY A 136 5.08 -7.37 17.20
C GLY A 136 3.90 -8.35 17.10
N ASP A 137 3.92 -9.36 17.96
CA ASP A 137 2.79 -10.27 18.14
C ASP A 137 1.56 -9.52 18.69
N ARG A 138 0.39 -9.75 18.10
CA ARG A 138 -0.86 -9.07 18.49
C ARG A 138 -1.87 -10.08 18.99
N SER A 139 -2.44 -9.84 20.17
CA SER A 139 -3.56 -10.62 20.67
C SER A 139 -4.90 -10.13 20.10
N MET A 140 -5.90 -11.01 20.07
CA MET A 140 -7.26 -10.63 19.65
C MET A 140 -7.85 -9.54 20.57
N ASP A 141 -7.54 -9.57 21.87
CA ASP A 141 -8.00 -8.54 22.81
C ASP A 141 -7.35 -7.18 22.54
N GLU A 142 -6.08 -7.15 22.12
CA GLU A 142 -5.42 -5.91 21.71
C GLU A 142 -6.10 -5.33 20.46
N LEU A 143 -6.38 -6.15 19.44
CA LEU A 143 -7.07 -5.72 18.24
C LEU A 143 -8.47 -5.17 18.54
N ARG A 144 -9.23 -5.80 19.45
CA ARG A 144 -10.52 -5.29 19.92
C ARG A 144 -10.38 -3.92 20.60
N ARG A 145 -9.39 -3.76 21.48
CA ARG A 145 -9.13 -2.45 22.12
C ARG A 145 -8.78 -1.36 21.12
N LEU A 146 -7.94 -1.67 20.15
CA LEU A 146 -7.58 -0.71 19.07
C LEU A 146 -8.80 -0.33 18.23
N HIS A 147 -9.66 -1.31 17.89
CA HIS A 147 -10.90 -1.05 17.16
C HIS A 147 -11.85 -0.13 17.98
N THR A 148 -12.08 -0.45 19.25
CA THR A 148 -12.93 0.37 20.14
C THR A 148 -12.40 1.80 20.30
N ALA A 149 -11.07 1.97 20.25
CA ALA A 149 -10.43 3.27 20.30
C ALA A 149 -10.40 4.02 18.93
N GLY A 150 -11.00 3.46 17.87
CA GLY A 150 -10.97 4.02 16.51
C GLY A 150 -9.58 3.99 15.85
N ARG A 151 -8.71 3.09 16.32
CA ARG A 151 -7.31 2.94 15.88
C ARG A 151 -7.07 1.70 15.03
N LEU A 152 -8.12 1.08 14.48
CA LEU A 152 -8.08 -0.08 13.62
C LEU A 152 -9.08 0.09 12.46
N THR A 153 -8.70 0.86 11.47
CA THR A 153 -9.52 1.05 10.25
C THR A 153 -9.39 -0.14 9.30
N VAL A 154 -8.18 -0.70 9.21
CA VAL A 154 -7.84 -1.89 8.41
C VAL A 154 -6.94 -2.79 9.25
N LEU A 155 -7.21 -4.08 9.23
CA LEU A 155 -6.31 -5.09 9.77
C LEU A 155 -5.36 -5.55 8.66
N GLY A 156 -4.15 -5.10 8.73
CA GLY A 156 -3.14 -5.40 7.70
C GLY A 156 -1.96 -4.45 7.77
N GLU A 157 -0.88 -4.94 7.35
CA GLU A 157 -0.61 -6.05 6.43
C GLU A 157 -0.60 -7.40 7.18
N VAL A 158 -1.36 -8.39 6.69
CA VAL A 158 -1.28 -9.77 7.19
C VAL A 158 -0.24 -10.53 6.37
N MET A 159 0.87 -10.88 7.01
CA MET A 159 2.09 -11.40 6.37
C MET A 159 2.33 -12.90 6.65
N ALA A 160 1.27 -13.71 6.72
CA ALA A 160 1.37 -15.14 7.07
C ALA A 160 2.31 -15.92 6.13
N GLN A 161 2.34 -15.58 4.84
CA GLN A 161 3.21 -16.25 3.86
C GLN A 161 4.70 -16.11 4.18
N TYR A 162 5.14 -14.97 4.73
CA TYR A 162 6.54 -14.79 5.17
C TYR A 162 6.90 -15.61 6.40
N GLN A 163 5.90 -16.08 7.13
CA GLN A 163 6.04 -16.98 8.26
C GLN A 163 5.92 -18.46 7.86
N GLY A 164 5.78 -18.76 6.56
CA GLY A 164 5.58 -20.11 6.07
C GLY A 164 4.21 -20.71 6.42
N VAL A 165 3.22 -19.84 6.68
CA VAL A 165 1.89 -20.22 7.17
C VAL A 165 0.86 -20.01 6.06
N PRO A 166 0.10 -21.04 5.67
CA PRO A 166 -1.03 -20.90 4.75
C PRO A 166 -2.17 -20.11 5.42
N LEU A 167 -2.96 -19.37 4.62
CA LEU A 167 -4.01 -18.50 5.15
C LEU A 167 -5.15 -19.25 5.83
N ASP A 168 -5.35 -20.52 5.50
CA ASP A 168 -6.35 -21.40 6.12
C ASP A 168 -5.86 -22.15 7.36
N ASP A 169 -4.64 -21.87 7.82
CA ASP A 169 -4.11 -22.43 9.08
C ASP A 169 -5.06 -22.13 10.24
N GLY A 170 -5.40 -23.15 11.01
CA GLY A 170 -6.36 -23.04 12.12
C GLY A 170 -5.99 -21.98 13.17
N ARG A 171 -4.71 -21.65 13.32
CA ARG A 171 -4.22 -20.59 14.23
C ARG A 171 -4.61 -19.19 13.79
N LEU A 172 -4.89 -18.98 12.48
CA LEU A 172 -5.38 -17.71 11.94
C LEU A 172 -6.91 -17.57 12.02
N THR A 173 -7.65 -18.66 12.30
CA THR A 173 -9.12 -18.61 12.37
C THR A 173 -9.65 -17.54 13.33
N PRO A 174 -9.08 -17.32 14.54
CA PRO A 174 -9.55 -16.26 15.43
C PRO A 174 -9.40 -14.84 14.81
N LEU A 175 -8.37 -14.63 13.99
CA LEU A 175 -8.13 -13.34 13.31
C LEU A 175 -9.25 -13.07 12.30
N TRP A 176 -9.54 -14.04 11.43
CA TRP A 176 -10.58 -13.90 10.41
C TRP A 176 -11.96 -13.70 11.03
N ALA A 177 -12.28 -14.48 12.07
CA ALA A 177 -13.53 -14.35 12.80
C ALA A 177 -13.68 -12.98 13.47
N LEU A 178 -12.60 -12.47 14.08
CA LEU A 178 -12.59 -11.14 14.69
C LEU A 178 -12.80 -10.03 13.64
N ALA A 179 -12.10 -10.09 12.53
CA ALA A 179 -12.22 -9.08 11.48
C ALA A 179 -13.63 -9.05 10.87
N GLU A 180 -14.24 -10.23 10.65
CA GLU A 180 -15.62 -10.35 10.19
C GLU A 180 -16.63 -9.83 11.22
N GLU A 181 -16.46 -10.18 12.50
CA GLU A 181 -17.31 -9.73 13.62
C GLU A 181 -17.30 -8.21 13.76
N LEU A 182 -16.12 -7.59 13.70
CA LEU A 182 -15.94 -6.16 13.86
C LEU A 182 -16.22 -5.36 12.57
N ASP A 183 -16.52 -6.04 11.47
CA ASP A 183 -16.62 -5.44 10.12
C ASP A 183 -15.37 -4.61 9.74
N VAL A 184 -14.20 -5.06 10.16
CA VAL A 184 -12.90 -4.45 9.82
C VAL A 184 -12.36 -5.14 8.56
N PRO A 185 -12.08 -4.41 7.48
CA PRO A 185 -11.48 -5.00 6.29
C PRO A 185 -10.06 -5.47 6.56
N VAL A 186 -9.66 -6.55 5.89
CA VAL A 186 -8.33 -7.14 6.03
C VAL A 186 -7.52 -6.91 4.76
N ALA A 187 -6.25 -6.48 4.92
CA ALA A 187 -5.28 -6.39 3.85
C ALA A 187 -4.26 -7.54 3.99
N VAL A 188 -4.18 -8.40 2.97
CA VAL A 188 -3.39 -9.63 3.00
C VAL A 188 -2.29 -9.57 1.97
N HIS A 189 -1.05 -9.75 2.43
CA HIS A 189 0.11 -9.85 1.53
C HIS A 189 0.05 -11.14 0.71
N LEU A 190 -0.05 -11.01 -0.63
CA LEU A 190 -0.02 -12.12 -1.58
C LEU A 190 0.80 -11.75 -2.83
N GLY A 191 1.17 -12.76 -3.58
CA GLY A 191 2.16 -12.65 -4.64
C GLY A 191 3.51 -13.20 -4.19
N PRO A 192 4.52 -13.29 -5.05
CA PRO A 192 5.86 -13.69 -4.68
C PRO A 192 6.48 -12.68 -3.70
N GLY A 193 7.28 -13.19 -2.77
CA GLY A 193 8.17 -12.35 -1.98
C GLY A 193 9.40 -11.92 -2.77
N GLU A 194 10.29 -11.21 -2.11
CA GLU A 194 11.54 -10.75 -2.70
C GLU A 194 12.39 -11.90 -3.27
N PRO A 195 13.24 -11.66 -4.28
CA PRO A 195 14.18 -12.64 -4.76
C PRO A 195 15.01 -13.25 -3.62
N GLY A 196 15.15 -14.59 -3.62
CA GLY A 196 15.85 -15.29 -2.55
C GLY A 196 15.06 -15.49 -1.25
N GLN A 197 13.88 -14.94 -1.09
CA GLN A 197 13.04 -15.04 0.12
C GLN A 197 12.87 -16.48 0.64
N PRO A 198 12.73 -17.54 -0.19
CA PRO A 198 12.64 -18.93 0.30
C PRO A 198 13.86 -19.38 1.12
N TYR A 199 14.98 -18.71 0.99
CA TYR A 199 16.25 -19.03 1.65
C TYR A 199 16.56 -18.13 2.85
N ALA A 200 15.75 -17.08 3.06
CA ALA A 200 15.89 -16.14 4.19
C ALA A 200 15.42 -16.71 5.55
N GLY A 201 14.92 -17.95 5.56
CA GLY A 201 14.28 -18.55 6.73
C GLY A 201 12.76 -18.30 6.76
N GLY A 202 12.11 -18.59 7.89
CA GLY A 202 10.66 -18.33 8.06
C GLY A 202 9.75 -19.33 7.34
N GLY A 203 10.25 -20.23 6.52
CA GLY A 203 9.45 -21.24 5.83
C GLY A 203 8.68 -20.71 4.61
N TYR A 204 8.94 -19.48 4.17
CA TYR A 204 8.32 -18.91 2.97
C TYR A 204 8.39 -19.85 1.77
N ARG A 205 7.27 -19.90 1.01
CA ARG A 205 7.17 -20.57 -0.30
C ARG A 205 6.34 -19.71 -1.24
N VAL A 206 6.71 -19.61 -2.50
CA VAL A 206 5.97 -18.84 -3.53
C VAL A 206 4.50 -19.28 -3.61
N ALA A 207 4.22 -20.58 -3.47
CA ALA A 207 2.85 -21.10 -3.47
C ALA A 207 1.95 -20.53 -2.36
N LEU A 208 2.52 -20.04 -1.26
CA LEU A 208 1.77 -19.37 -0.19
C LEU A 208 1.32 -17.96 -0.60
N GLY A 209 1.89 -17.39 -1.66
CA GLY A 209 1.48 -16.13 -2.24
C GLY A 209 0.40 -16.25 -3.33
N ASP A 210 -0.11 -17.44 -3.62
CA ASP A 210 -1.21 -17.63 -4.58
C ASP A 210 -2.49 -16.99 -4.05
N PRO A 211 -3.15 -16.07 -4.79
CA PRO A 211 -4.42 -15.46 -4.36
C PRO A 211 -5.50 -16.47 -3.97
N LEU A 212 -5.51 -17.67 -4.57
CA LEU A 212 -6.46 -18.72 -4.23
C LEU A 212 -6.28 -19.31 -2.82
N GLN A 213 -5.18 -19.00 -2.12
CA GLN A 213 -5.05 -19.30 -0.68
C GLN A 213 -6.16 -18.64 0.17
N LEU A 214 -6.79 -17.57 -0.32
CA LEU A 214 -7.91 -16.91 0.36
C LEU A 214 -9.23 -17.69 0.26
N GLU A 215 -9.39 -18.61 -0.69
CA GLU A 215 -10.68 -19.25 -0.94
C GLU A 215 -11.25 -19.94 0.30
N ALA A 216 -10.44 -20.77 0.98
CA ALA A 216 -10.89 -21.45 2.19
C ALA A 216 -11.26 -20.50 3.35
N VAL A 217 -10.62 -19.32 3.42
CA VAL A 217 -10.96 -18.28 4.40
C VAL A 217 -12.30 -17.66 4.03
N LEU A 218 -12.49 -17.24 2.78
CA LEU A 218 -13.70 -16.56 2.31
C LEU A 218 -14.96 -17.44 2.35
N VAL A 219 -14.80 -18.74 2.14
CA VAL A 219 -15.89 -19.72 2.31
C VAL A 219 -16.36 -19.76 3.76
N ARG A 220 -15.45 -19.72 4.73
CA ARG A 220 -15.78 -19.75 6.17
C ARG A 220 -16.24 -18.39 6.70
N HIS A 221 -15.77 -17.30 6.07
CA HIS A 221 -16.02 -15.91 6.49
C HIS A 221 -16.60 -15.08 5.33
N PRO A 222 -17.86 -15.34 4.91
CA PRO A 222 -18.45 -14.76 3.70
C PRO A 222 -18.69 -13.25 3.78
N LYS A 223 -18.67 -12.66 4.97
CA LYS A 223 -18.83 -11.20 5.17
C LYS A 223 -17.50 -10.47 5.27
N LEU A 224 -16.39 -11.20 5.29
CA LEU A 224 -15.05 -10.60 5.38
C LEU A 224 -14.73 -9.81 4.12
N ARG A 225 -14.38 -8.54 4.26
CA ARG A 225 -13.86 -7.70 3.17
C ARG A 225 -12.35 -7.85 3.09
N VAL A 226 -11.83 -8.19 1.92
CA VAL A 226 -10.39 -8.45 1.75
C VAL A 226 -9.81 -7.59 0.65
N SER A 227 -8.67 -6.97 0.93
CA SER A 227 -7.75 -6.38 -0.04
C SER A 227 -6.55 -7.31 -0.21
N VAL A 228 -6.32 -7.77 -1.44
CA VAL A 228 -5.10 -8.50 -1.81
C VAL A 228 -4.03 -7.49 -2.11
N MET A 229 -3.06 -7.35 -1.21
CA MET A 229 -1.93 -6.45 -1.39
C MET A 229 -1.03 -6.94 -2.53
N HIS A 230 -0.43 -6.00 -3.26
CA HIS A 230 0.31 -6.25 -4.50
C HIS A 230 -0.53 -6.94 -5.61
N ALA A 231 -1.88 -6.91 -5.46
CA ALA A 231 -2.84 -7.50 -6.41
C ALA A 231 -2.55 -8.98 -6.76
N GLY A 232 -1.76 -9.69 -5.92
CA GLY A 232 -1.30 -11.04 -6.23
C GLY A 232 -0.39 -11.13 -7.46
N TYR A 233 0.20 -10.00 -7.89
CA TYR A 233 1.13 -9.95 -9.04
C TYR A 233 2.23 -11.03 -8.92
N PRO A 234 2.64 -11.69 -10.00
CA PRO A 234 2.15 -11.56 -11.39
C PRO A 234 1.01 -12.54 -11.77
N LEU A 235 0.28 -13.10 -10.80
CA LEU A 235 -0.68 -14.19 -10.97
C LEU A 235 -2.08 -13.64 -11.38
N ALA A 236 -2.16 -12.88 -12.49
CA ALA A 236 -3.38 -12.21 -12.94
C ALA A 236 -4.57 -13.17 -13.11
N GLU A 237 -4.38 -14.35 -13.72
CA GLU A 237 -5.45 -15.33 -13.92
C GLU A 237 -6.02 -15.84 -12.58
N ARG A 238 -5.14 -16.09 -11.58
CA ARG A 238 -5.55 -16.51 -10.24
C ARG A 238 -6.32 -15.41 -9.54
N MET A 239 -5.84 -14.16 -9.63
CA MET A 239 -6.51 -13.00 -9.06
C MET A 239 -7.89 -12.78 -9.69
N ARG A 240 -8.01 -12.90 -11.03
CA ARG A 240 -9.28 -12.79 -11.75
C ARG A 240 -10.26 -13.89 -11.32
N ALA A 241 -9.81 -15.14 -11.19
CA ALA A 241 -10.64 -16.25 -10.72
C ALA A 241 -11.18 -15.97 -9.30
N LEU A 242 -10.33 -15.51 -8.39
CA LEU A 242 -10.71 -15.15 -7.04
C LEU A 242 -11.72 -13.98 -7.04
N MET A 243 -11.43 -12.89 -7.75
CA MET A 243 -12.32 -11.72 -7.81
C MET A 243 -13.66 -12.04 -8.49
N PHE A 244 -13.69 -12.98 -9.44
CA PHE A 244 -14.92 -13.43 -10.07
C PHE A 244 -15.85 -14.12 -9.07
N SER A 245 -15.31 -15.05 -8.30
CA SER A 245 -16.08 -15.86 -7.34
C SER A 245 -16.41 -15.11 -6.06
N TYR A 246 -15.58 -14.14 -5.65
CA TYR A 246 -15.68 -13.42 -4.37
C TYR A 246 -15.78 -11.91 -4.56
N PRO A 247 -17.02 -11.36 -4.72
CA PRO A 247 -17.22 -9.92 -5.02
C PRO A 247 -16.69 -8.96 -3.93
N GLN A 248 -16.48 -9.43 -2.71
CA GLN A 248 -15.92 -8.68 -1.59
C GLN A 248 -14.39 -8.53 -1.63
N VAL A 249 -13.71 -9.18 -2.60
CA VAL A 249 -12.25 -9.10 -2.78
C VAL A 249 -11.88 -7.92 -3.67
N TYR A 250 -10.92 -7.14 -3.22
CA TYR A 250 -10.30 -6.02 -3.93
C TYR A 250 -8.81 -6.29 -4.14
N ALA A 251 -8.19 -5.60 -5.09
CA ALA A 251 -6.78 -5.71 -5.43
C ALA A 251 -6.07 -4.38 -5.15
N ASP A 252 -5.06 -4.40 -4.31
CA ASP A 252 -4.19 -3.25 -4.00
C ASP A 252 -2.93 -3.32 -4.87
N ILE A 253 -2.55 -2.21 -5.49
CA ILE A 253 -1.40 -2.14 -6.41
C ILE A 253 -0.11 -1.63 -5.74
N GLY A 254 -0.09 -1.48 -4.43
CA GLY A 254 1.09 -1.02 -3.68
C GLY A 254 2.35 -1.83 -3.99
N GLY A 255 3.49 -1.20 -3.93
CA GLY A 255 4.77 -1.78 -4.27
C GLY A 255 4.95 -1.98 -5.78
N ILE A 256 4.18 -2.87 -6.39
CA ILE A 256 4.30 -3.22 -7.81
C ILE A 256 4.13 -2.02 -8.76
N VAL A 257 3.38 -1.01 -8.35
CA VAL A 257 3.10 0.20 -9.15
C VAL A 257 4.36 1.00 -9.49
N TYR A 258 5.42 0.85 -8.71
CA TYR A 258 6.69 1.55 -8.96
C TYR A 258 7.90 0.61 -9.01
N THR A 259 7.85 -0.59 -8.44
CA THR A 259 8.98 -1.53 -8.48
C THR A 259 9.08 -2.26 -9.81
N GLU A 260 7.95 -2.69 -10.35
CA GLU A 260 7.94 -3.51 -11.56
C GLU A 260 8.32 -2.69 -12.82
N PRO A 261 8.94 -3.32 -13.83
CA PRO A 261 9.10 -2.69 -15.13
C PRO A 261 7.76 -2.15 -15.63
N LYS A 262 7.71 -0.86 -16.00
CA LYS A 262 6.45 -0.17 -16.35
C LYS A 262 5.57 -0.96 -17.32
N ALA A 263 6.17 -1.58 -18.34
CA ALA A 263 5.41 -2.37 -19.31
C ALA A 263 4.73 -3.59 -18.69
N SER A 264 5.40 -4.27 -17.77
CA SER A 264 4.86 -5.45 -17.05
C SER A 264 3.73 -5.03 -16.11
N PHE A 265 3.93 -3.98 -15.33
CA PHE A 265 2.89 -3.44 -14.45
C PHE A 265 1.65 -3.00 -15.23
N HIS A 266 1.84 -2.21 -16.29
CA HIS A 266 0.70 -1.73 -17.08
C HIS A 266 -0.02 -2.84 -17.85
N SER A 267 0.69 -3.89 -18.29
CA SER A 267 0.06 -5.07 -18.89
C SER A 267 -0.83 -5.79 -17.88
N PHE A 268 -0.32 -6.01 -16.67
CA PHE A 268 -1.06 -6.65 -15.59
C PHE A 268 -2.29 -5.84 -15.16
N LEU A 269 -2.13 -4.53 -14.90
CA LEU A 269 -3.24 -3.68 -14.49
C LEU A 269 -4.30 -3.58 -15.57
N ARG A 270 -3.89 -3.43 -16.84
CA ARG A 270 -4.80 -3.37 -17.99
C ARG A 270 -5.63 -4.64 -18.09
N GLU A 271 -5.01 -5.82 -17.93
CA GLU A 271 -5.71 -7.10 -17.96
C GLU A 271 -6.84 -7.15 -16.92
N LEU A 272 -6.59 -6.69 -15.70
CA LEU A 272 -7.62 -6.66 -14.66
C LEU A 272 -8.73 -5.65 -14.98
N VAL A 273 -8.38 -4.46 -15.49
CA VAL A 273 -9.35 -3.41 -15.80
C VAL A 273 -10.23 -3.81 -17.01
N GLU A 274 -9.63 -4.32 -18.09
CA GLU A 274 -10.34 -4.76 -19.29
C GLU A 274 -11.22 -6.01 -19.04
N ALA A 275 -10.85 -6.82 -18.05
CA ALA A 275 -11.68 -7.93 -17.57
C ALA A 275 -12.86 -7.47 -16.68
N GLY A 276 -13.05 -6.15 -16.47
CA GLY A 276 -14.18 -5.59 -15.73
C GLY A 276 -13.97 -5.42 -14.22
N TYR A 277 -12.73 -5.55 -13.72
CA TYR A 277 -12.44 -5.42 -12.29
C TYR A 277 -11.95 -4.02 -11.87
N GLY A 278 -11.96 -3.05 -12.78
CA GLY A 278 -11.47 -1.68 -12.52
C GLY A 278 -12.07 -1.02 -11.27
N ASP A 279 -13.31 -1.33 -10.93
CA ASP A 279 -14.00 -0.81 -9.74
C ASP A 279 -13.57 -1.48 -8.42
N ARG A 280 -12.66 -2.43 -8.47
CA ARG A 280 -12.11 -3.12 -7.29
C ARG A 280 -10.59 -3.07 -7.21
N ILE A 281 -9.97 -2.15 -7.96
CA ILE A 281 -8.54 -1.85 -7.85
C ILE A 281 -8.36 -0.69 -6.87
N LEU A 282 -7.47 -0.85 -5.90
CA LEU A 282 -7.15 0.13 -4.87
C LEU A 282 -5.76 0.71 -5.14
N PHE A 283 -5.64 2.02 -5.02
CA PHE A 283 -4.34 2.66 -5.00
C PHE A 283 -3.65 2.38 -3.66
N GLY A 284 -2.40 1.97 -3.73
CA GLY A 284 -1.47 1.85 -2.62
C GLY A 284 -0.09 2.25 -3.10
N SER A 285 0.69 2.92 -2.25
CA SER A 285 2.08 3.23 -2.55
C SER A 285 3.06 2.23 -1.95
N ASP A 286 2.66 1.51 -0.89
CA ASP A 286 3.57 0.65 -0.13
C ASP A 286 4.87 1.38 0.26
N GLN A 287 4.71 2.65 0.66
CA GLN A 287 5.83 3.44 1.15
C GLN A 287 6.27 2.91 2.51
N MET A 288 7.53 2.56 2.64
CA MET A 288 8.17 2.11 3.89
C MET A 288 9.11 3.15 4.46
N ILE A 289 10.31 3.30 3.89
CA ILE A 289 11.35 4.26 4.31
C ILE A 289 11.87 5.13 3.17
N TRP A 290 11.28 5.00 1.98
CA TRP A 290 11.59 5.78 0.77
C TRP A 290 10.40 6.67 0.39
N PRO A 291 10.17 7.82 1.05
CA PRO A 291 8.97 8.65 0.84
C PRO A 291 8.74 9.08 -0.62
N GLY A 292 9.81 9.20 -1.41
CA GLY A 292 9.74 9.57 -2.83
C GLY A 292 9.05 8.53 -3.74
N VAL A 293 8.83 7.29 -3.28
CA VAL A 293 8.09 6.29 -4.07
C VAL A 293 6.62 6.66 -4.23
N ILE A 294 6.07 7.49 -3.32
CA ILE A 294 4.71 8.02 -3.44
C ILE A 294 4.55 8.82 -4.73
N ASP A 295 5.53 9.68 -5.04
CA ASP A 295 5.52 10.46 -6.29
C ASP A 295 5.56 9.55 -7.52
N ALA A 296 6.41 8.50 -7.50
CA ALA A 296 6.51 7.52 -8.57
C ALA A 296 5.22 6.72 -8.75
N ALA A 297 4.60 6.27 -7.65
CA ALA A 297 3.35 5.52 -7.67
C ALA A 297 2.20 6.33 -8.28
N VAL A 298 2.03 7.59 -7.83
CA VAL A 298 1.00 8.49 -8.39
C VAL A 298 1.24 8.75 -9.87
N ALA A 299 2.48 9.08 -10.26
CA ALA A 299 2.84 9.35 -11.65
C ALA A 299 2.54 8.15 -12.56
N THR A 300 2.85 6.93 -12.12
CA THR A 300 2.60 5.71 -12.90
C THR A 300 1.12 5.55 -13.26
N ILE A 301 0.19 5.81 -12.34
CA ILE A 301 -1.25 5.73 -12.64
C ILE A 301 -1.71 6.93 -13.49
N GLN A 302 -1.19 8.14 -13.24
CA GLN A 302 -1.54 9.31 -14.06
C GLN A 302 -1.12 9.15 -15.51
N GLU A 303 0.05 8.55 -15.76
CA GLU A 303 0.61 8.29 -17.10
C GLU A 303 -0.10 7.14 -17.86
N ALA A 304 -0.96 6.36 -17.20
CA ALA A 304 -1.66 5.22 -17.81
C ALA A 304 -2.71 5.69 -18.84
N THR A 305 -2.33 5.72 -20.11
CA THR A 305 -3.17 6.22 -21.22
C THR A 305 -4.34 5.33 -21.59
N TYR A 306 -4.35 4.08 -21.15
CA TYR A 306 -5.45 3.13 -21.32
C TYR A 306 -6.56 3.28 -20.26
N LEU A 307 -6.32 4.08 -19.22
CA LEU A 307 -7.31 4.44 -18.23
C LEU A 307 -7.92 5.80 -18.56
N ASP A 308 -9.23 5.89 -18.58
CA ASP A 308 -9.92 7.17 -18.62
C ASP A 308 -9.86 7.87 -17.24
N GLU A 309 -10.30 9.12 -17.18
CA GLU A 309 -10.24 9.92 -15.95
C GLU A 309 -11.16 9.40 -14.83
N GLU A 310 -12.29 8.75 -15.19
CA GLU A 310 -13.17 8.13 -14.22
C GLU A 310 -12.51 6.88 -13.61
N GLN A 311 -11.91 6.03 -14.43
CA GLN A 311 -11.16 4.86 -13.99
C GLN A 311 -9.98 5.24 -13.08
N LYS A 312 -9.20 6.27 -13.46
CA LYS A 312 -8.16 6.81 -12.59
C LYS A 312 -8.73 7.32 -11.27
N ARG A 313 -9.86 8.06 -11.31
CA ARG A 313 -10.52 8.55 -10.11
C ARG A 313 -11.03 7.40 -9.23
N ASN A 314 -11.53 6.33 -9.84
CA ASN A 314 -11.96 5.13 -9.13
C ASN A 314 -10.79 4.46 -8.42
N ILE A 315 -9.68 4.23 -9.10
CA ILE A 315 -8.47 3.64 -8.53
C ILE A 315 -7.91 4.53 -7.40
N PHE A 316 -7.77 5.83 -7.62
CA PHE A 316 -7.20 6.74 -6.63
C PHE A 316 -8.08 6.96 -5.39
N TYR A 317 -9.42 6.87 -5.52
CA TYR A 317 -10.27 7.26 -4.38
C TYR A 317 -11.56 6.46 -4.25
N ASN A 318 -12.39 6.37 -5.30
CA ASN A 318 -13.78 5.94 -5.13
C ASN A 318 -13.88 4.48 -4.69
N ASN A 319 -13.02 3.60 -5.21
CA ASN A 319 -12.97 2.19 -4.86
C ASN A 319 -12.61 1.99 -3.37
N ALA A 320 -11.58 2.69 -2.91
CA ALA A 320 -11.18 2.65 -1.51
C ALA A 320 -12.25 3.25 -0.58
N ALA A 321 -12.89 4.35 -0.97
CA ALA A 321 -13.98 4.94 -0.22
C ALA A 321 -15.19 4.00 -0.09
N ARG A 322 -15.48 3.19 -1.14
CA ARG A 322 -16.49 2.14 -1.10
C ARG A 322 -16.06 0.96 -0.24
N PHE A 323 -14.83 0.49 -0.41
CA PHE A 323 -14.26 -0.62 0.37
C PHE A 323 -14.25 -0.32 1.87
N LEU A 324 -13.87 0.90 2.27
CA LEU A 324 -13.89 1.38 3.65
C LEU A 324 -15.28 1.79 4.15
N ARG A 325 -16.29 1.80 3.28
CA ARG A 325 -17.67 2.25 3.60
C ARG A 325 -17.71 3.68 4.15
N LEU A 326 -16.89 4.58 3.60
CA LEU A 326 -16.86 5.97 4.03
C LEU A 326 -18.21 6.65 3.78
N ASP A 327 -18.74 7.31 4.80
CA ASP A 327 -19.97 8.09 4.68
C ASP A 327 -19.75 9.40 3.90
N GLU A 328 -20.85 10.02 3.51
CA GLU A 328 -20.83 11.26 2.74
C GLU A 328 -20.18 12.45 3.49
N ALA A 329 -20.27 12.48 4.82
CA ALA A 329 -19.66 13.53 5.62
C ALA A 329 -18.13 13.42 5.56
N THR A 330 -17.60 12.19 5.73
CA THR A 330 -16.17 11.89 5.61
C THR A 330 -15.66 12.18 4.20
N ARG A 331 -16.39 11.75 3.15
CA ARG A 331 -16.03 12.04 1.76
C ARG A 331 -15.98 13.53 1.46
N ARG A 332 -16.93 14.33 1.99
CA ARG A 332 -16.89 15.81 1.89
C ARG A 332 -15.70 16.40 2.62
N LYS A 333 -15.38 15.89 3.83
CA LYS A 333 -14.19 16.31 4.57
C LYS A 333 -12.92 16.07 3.75
N HIS A 334 -12.75 14.87 3.17
CA HIS A 334 -11.60 14.55 2.33
C HIS A 334 -11.47 15.50 1.12
N LYS A 335 -12.58 15.81 0.45
CA LYS A 335 -12.59 16.77 -0.68
C LYS A 335 -12.24 18.21 -0.27
N ALA A 336 -12.43 18.56 0.99
CA ALA A 336 -12.14 19.90 1.51
C ALA A 336 -10.72 20.06 2.08
N LEU A 337 -9.94 18.98 2.20
CA LEU A 337 -8.55 19.02 2.68
C LEU A 337 -7.67 19.87 1.75
N ARG A 338 -6.77 20.66 2.35
CA ARG A 338 -5.82 21.55 1.65
C ARG A 338 -4.39 21.26 2.07
#